data_ead00b02ace6be1405daa1e96f26fc67
#
_entry.id   ead00b02ace6be1405daa1e96f26fc67
#
_cell.length_a   1.000
_cell.length_b   1.000
_cell.length_c   1.000
_cell.angle_alpha   90.00
_cell.angle_beta   90.00
_cell.angle_gamma   90.00
#
_symmetry.space_group_name_H-M   'P 1'
#
loop_
_entity.id
_entity.type
_entity.pdbx_description
1 polymer ?
#
loop_
_entity_poly.entity_id
_entity_poly.type
_entity_poly.pdbx_seq_one_letter_code
_entity_poly.pdbx_strand_id
1 'polypeptide(L)'
;MKMNTTLLAGSSGLIWGLVGAYFSQKVAGAHVWFAVPLGIPIGIAVFRGSRWTYKKPPWVLFSTAIISTIIAVALFGICVGLVDLMRDIPNRNGLAVVIQSMLAYLFGLLTMPPFWAFFLLSFGNHALLRFLIYQAPKVSEKSNHAPAVDD
;
A
#
# COMPACT_ATOMS: atom_id res chain seq x y z
N MET A 1 -17.24 14.20 11.77
CA MET A 1 -15.91 13.80 12.26
C MET A 1 -14.93 13.81 11.06
N LYS A 2 -13.94 14.72 11.04
CA LYS A 2 -12.94 14.72 9.96
C LYS A 2 -12.08 13.46 10.11
N MET A 3 -12.22 12.52 9.18
CA MET A 3 -11.42 11.31 9.17
C MET A 3 -9.95 11.64 8.96
N ASN A 4 -9.07 11.13 9.82
CA ASN A 4 -7.64 11.35 9.69
C ASN A 4 -7.11 10.49 8.53
N THR A 5 -6.92 11.14 7.36
CA THR A 5 -6.47 10.49 6.12
C THR A 5 -5.08 9.86 6.24
N THR A 6 -4.23 10.40 7.11
CA THR A 6 -2.90 9.83 7.39
C THR A 6 -3.00 8.52 8.17
N LEU A 7 -3.89 8.47 9.16
CA LEU A 7 -4.15 7.24 9.92
C LEU A 7 -4.68 6.13 9.00
N LEU A 8 -5.65 6.47 8.14
CA LEU A 8 -6.20 5.52 7.16
C LEU A 8 -5.14 4.99 6.19
N ALA A 9 -4.27 5.87 5.69
CA ALA A 9 -3.18 5.48 4.80
C ALA A 9 -2.14 4.60 5.51
N GLY A 10 -1.79 4.92 6.75
CA GLY A 10 -0.88 4.12 7.57
C GLY A 10 -1.44 2.74 7.89
N SER A 11 -2.71 2.66 8.28
CA SER A 11 -3.40 1.39 8.53
C SER A 11 -3.47 0.52 7.28
N SER A 12 -3.77 1.12 6.12
CA SER A 12 -3.74 0.44 4.84
C SER A 12 -2.34 -0.13 4.54
N GLY A 13 -1.29 0.67 4.74
CA GLY A 13 0.10 0.21 4.54
C GLY A 13 0.49 -0.91 5.48
N LEU A 14 0.05 -0.88 6.74
CA LEU A 14 0.28 -1.97 7.69
C LEU A 14 -0.39 -3.27 7.24
N ILE A 15 -1.66 -3.20 6.80
CA ILE A 15 -2.39 -4.36 6.28
C ILE A 15 -1.65 -4.95 5.07
N TRP A 16 -1.20 -4.10 4.15
CA TRP A 16 -0.42 -4.55 3.00
C TRP A 16 0.92 -5.16 3.39
N GLY A 17 1.60 -4.62 4.40
CA GLY A 17 2.82 -5.20 4.98
C GLY A 17 2.56 -6.61 5.54
N LEU A 18 1.47 -6.80 6.29
CA LEU A 18 1.06 -8.10 6.82
C LEU A 18 0.76 -9.11 5.70
N VAL A 19 -0.01 -8.70 4.69
CA VAL A 19 -0.33 -9.55 3.53
C VAL A 19 0.94 -9.91 2.78
N GLY A 20 1.83 -8.94 2.51
CA GLY A 20 3.10 -9.16 1.86
C GLY A 20 3.99 -10.14 2.62
N ALA A 21 4.14 -9.97 3.94
CA ALA A 21 4.91 -10.87 4.79
C ALA A 21 4.34 -12.29 4.80
N TYR A 22 3.01 -12.44 4.90
CA TYR A 22 2.36 -13.74 4.88
C TYR A 22 2.66 -14.53 3.60
N PHE A 23 2.56 -13.89 2.42
CA PHE A 23 2.87 -14.56 1.17
C PHE A 23 4.37 -14.79 0.97
N SER A 24 5.21 -13.90 1.48
CA SER A 24 6.67 -13.95 1.26
C SER A 24 7.37 -14.90 2.22
N GLN A 25 6.81 -15.20 3.40
CA GLN A 25 7.49 -15.99 4.44
C GLN A 25 7.93 -17.39 3.98
N LYS A 26 7.20 -18.00 3.03
CA LYS A 26 7.53 -19.31 2.48
C LYS A 26 8.79 -19.29 1.61
N VAL A 27 9.10 -18.16 1.02
CA VAL A 27 10.22 -17.97 0.09
C VAL A 27 11.41 -17.33 0.79
N ALA A 28 11.16 -16.25 1.51
CA ALA A 28 12.20 -15.45 2.15
C ALA A 28 12.44 -15.78 3.63
N GLY A 29 11.59 -16.61 4.23
CA GLY A 29 11.70 -17.00 5.64
C GLY A 29 10.95 -16.06 6.60
N ALA A 30 10.93 -16.45 7.89
CA ALA A 30 10.12 -15.76 8.90
C ALA A 30 10.58 -14.32 9.21
N HIS A 31 11.82 -13.96 8.86
CA HIS A 31 12.36 -12.62 9.13
C HIS A 31 11.68 -11.49 8.36
N VAL A 32 10.94 -11.81 7.29
CA VAL A 32 10.15 -10.80 6.55
C VAL A 32 9.14 -10.08 7.43
N TRP A 33 8.74 -10.66 8.55
CA TRP A 33 7.83 -10.05 9.51
C TRP A 33 8.41 -8.78 10.15
N PHE A 34 9.73 -8.65 10.24
CA PHE A 34 10.36 -7.41 10.73
C PHE A 34 10.19 -6.22 9.77
N ALA A 35 9.88 -6.48 8.50
CA ALA A 35 9.61 -5.41 7.54
C ALA A 35 8.15 -4.90 7.59
N VAL A 36 7.24 -5.60 8.28
CA VAL A 36 5.81 -5.24 8.34
C VAL A 36 5.55 -3.83 8.87
N PRO A 37 6.18 -3.36 9.97
CA PRO A 37 5.98 -2.01 10.47
C PRO A 37 6.36 -0.92 9.45
N LEU A 38 7.27 -1.22 8.52
CA LEU A 38 7.67 -0.31 7.46
C LEU A 38 6.57 -0.13 6.39
N GLY A 39 5.56 -1.00 6.37
CA GLY A 39 4.35 -0.80 5.57
C GLY A 39 3.62 0.50 5.91
N ILE A 40 3.67 0.97 7.18
CA ILE A 40 3.01 2.21 7.60
C ILE A 40 3.55 3.43 6.83
N PRO A 41 4.86 3.76 6.88
CA PRO A 41 5.41 4.89 6.14
C PRO A 41 5.29 4.69 4.62
N ILE A 42 5.40 3.47 4.10
CA ILE A 42 5.19 3.16 2.68
C ILE A 42 3.74 3.50 2.28
N GLY A 43 2.75 3.06 3.05
CA GLY A 43 1.34 3.35 2.80
C GLY A 43 1.05 4.84 2.81
N ILE A 44 1.61 5.59 3.76
CA ILE A 44 1.48 7.05 3.83
C ILE A 44 2.11 7.72 2.60
N ALA A 45 3.30 7.30 2.18
CA ALA A 45 4.00 7.85 1.02
C ALA A 45 3.23 7.59 -0.29
N VAL A 46 2.79 6.34 -0.50
CA VAL A 46 1.98 5.94 -1.67
C VAL A 46 0.66 6.71 -1.70
N PHE A 47 -0.04 6.82 -0.57
CA PHE A 47 -1.27 7.59 -0.48
C PHE A 47 -1.07 9.07 -0.83
N ARG A 48 -0.04 9.73 -0.25
CA ARG A 48 0.24 11.14 -0.56
C ARG A 48 0.61 11.34 -2.03
N GLY A 49 1.41 10.44 -2.59
CA GLY A 49 1.83 10.48 -3.99
C GLY A 49 0.66 10.26 -4.96
N SER A 50 -0.33 9.45 -4.60
CA SER A 50 -1.47 9.11 -5.46
C SER A 50 -2.71 9.99 -5.25
N ARG A 51 -2.73 10.85 -4.23
CA ARG A 51 -3.92 11.64 -3.85
C ARG A 51 -4.51 12.48 -5.00
N TRP A 52 -3.67 13.01 -5.87
CA TRP A 52 -4.11 13.82 -7.02
C TRP A 52 -4.92 13.02 -8.04
N THR A 53 -4.76 11.70 -8.10
CA THR A 53 -5.47 10.81 -9.04
C THR A 53 -6.90 10.53 -8.61
N TYR A 54 -7.24 10.72 -7.34
CA TYR A 54 -8.59 10.42 -6.82
C TYR A 54 -9.70 11.32 -7.37
N LYS A 55 -9.34 12.48 -7.93
CA LYS A 55 -10.28 13.37 -8.65
C LYS A 55 -10.41 13.03 -10.14
N LYS A 56 -9.59 12.07 -10.62
CA LYS A 56 -9.53 11.70 -12.03
C LYS A 56 -10.50 10.55 -12.36
N PRO A 57 -10.72 10.25 -13.65
CA PRO A 57 -11.57 9.13 -14.08
C PRO A 57 -11.09 7.78 -13.54
N PRO A 58 -11.98 6.74 -13.49
CA PRO A 58 -11.66 5.43 -12.93
C PRO A 58 -10.47 4.73 -13.57
N TRP A 59 -10.23 4.91 -14.87
CA TRP A 59 -9.09 4.30 -15.56
C TRP A 59 -7.74 4.84 -15.07
N VAL A 60 -7.69 6.14 -14.67
CA VAL A 60 -6.49 6.72 -14.04
C VAL A 60 -6.25 6.10 -12.66
N LEU A 61 -7.33 5.80 -11.93
CA LEU A 61 -7.24 5.11 -10.65
C LEU A 61 -6.66 3.70 -10.81
N PHE A 62 -7.06 2.98 -11.85
CA PHE A 62 -6.53 1.66 -12.16
C PHE A 62 -5.01 1.71 -12.46
N SER A 63 -4.59 2.64 -13.33
CA SER A 63 -3.17 2.85 -13.61
C SER A 63 -2.38 3.24 -12.35
N THR A 64 -2.97 4.07 -11.49
CA THR A 64 -2.39 4.44 -10.20
C THR A 64 -2.22 3.22 -9.30
N ALA A 65 -3.21 2.33 -9.25
CA ALA A 65 -3.12 1.11 -8.46
C ALA A 65 -1.98 0.20 -8.93
N ILE A 66 -1.77 0.05 -10.23
CA ILE A 66 -0.65 -0.71 -10.79
C ILE A 66 0.69 -0.09 -10.37
N ILE A 67 0.87 1.20 -10.63
CA ILE A 67 2.12 1.91 -10.32
C ILE A 67 2.40 1.88 -8.82
N SER A 68 1.40 2.15 -7.99
CA SER A 68 1.57 2.14 -6.54
C SER A 68 1.89 0.76 -5.99
N THR A 69 1.36 -0.31 -6.60
CA THR A 69 1.70 -1.69 -6.22
C THR A 69 3.16 -1.99 -6.54
N ILE A 70 3.63 -1.64 -7.72
CA ILE A 70 5.04 -1.84 -8.12
C ILE A 70 5.97 -1.09 -7.15
N ILE A 71 5.67 0.18 -6.87
CA ILE A 71 6.46 1.00 -5.93
C ILE A 71 6.44 0.39 -4.52
N ALA A 72 5.26 -0.02 -4.03
CA ALA A 72 5.13 -0.58 -2.69
C ALA A 72 5.91 -1.91 -2.55
N VAL A 73 5.84 -2.78 -3.56
CA VAL A 73 6.58 -4.06 -3.59
C VAL A 73 8.08 -3.82 -3.68
N ALA A 74 8.53 -2.86 -4.49
CA ALA A 74 9.95 -2.48 -4.57
C ALA A 74 10.46 -1.97 -3.21
N LEU A 75 9.74 -1.06 -2.57
CA LEU A 75 10.09 -0.52 -1.25
C LEU A 75 10.06 -1.62 -0.18
N PHE A 76 9.09 -2.52 -0.21
CA PHE A 76 9.06 -3.66 0.71
C PHE A 76 10.27 -4.56 0.51
N GLY A 77 10.65 -4.88 -0.74
CA GLY A 77 11.85 -5.65 -1.06
C GLY A 77 13.13 -4.97 -0.57
N ILE A 78 13.24 -3.64 -0.68
CA ILE A 78 14.35 -2.86 -0.10
C ILE A 78 14.38 -3.04 1.43
N CYS A 79 13.21 -2.92 2.10
CA CYS A 79 13.12 -3.08 3.55
C CYS A 79 13.54 -4.48 4.00
N VAL A 80 13.11 -5.54 3.29
CA VAL A 80 13.55 -6.91 3.57
C VAL A 80 15.07 -7.04 3.38
N GLY A 81 15.62 -6.51 2.29
CA GLY A 81 17.06 -6.51 2.04
C GLY A 81 17.87 -5.78 3.12
N LEU A 82 17.34 -4.69 3.68
CA LEU A 82 17.96 -4.01 4.81
C LEU A 82 17.93 -4.86 6.08
N VAL A 83 16.83 -5.57 6.35
CA VAL A 83 16.72 -6.50 7.47
C VAL A 83 17.72 -7.66 7.31
N ASP A 84 17.85 -8.22 6.10
CA ASP A 84 18.83 -9.25 5.80
C ASP A 84 20.26 -8.77 6.03
N LEU A 85 20.57 -7.54 5.60
CA LEU A 85 21.86 -6.92 5.81
C LEU A 85 22.18 -6.74 7.29
N MET A 86 21.20 -6.43 8.13
CA MET A 86 21.39 -6.29 9.59
C MET A 86 21.66 -7.62 10.30
N ARG A 87 21.27 -8.74 9.68
CA ARG A 87 21.41 -10.08 10.28
C ARG A 87 22.69 -10.83 9.89
N ASP A 88 23.23 -10.59 8.69
CA ASP A 88 24.15 -11.53 8.02
C ASP A 88 25.46 -10.87 7.56
N ILE A 89 26.17 -10.19 8.45
CA ILE A 89 27.03 -9.13 8.03
C ILE A 89 28.46 -9.46 7.97
N PRO A 90 29.39 -9.96 7.87
CA PRO A 90 30.62 -9.23 7.62
C PRO A 90 31.16 -9.19 6.19
N ASN A 91 30.70 -9.98 5.23
CA ASN A 91 31.41 -10.14 3.94
C ASN A 91 30.59 -9.89 2.67
N ARG A 92 29.37 -9.38 2.75
CA ARG A 92 28.57 -9.09 1.54
C ARG A 92 28.52 -7.61 1.23
N ASN A 93 28.60 -7.28 -0.06
CA ASN A 93 28.30 -5.92 -0.50
C ASN A 93 26.84 -5.58 -0.16
N GLY A 94 26.65 -4.76 0.86
CA GLY A 94 25.33 -4.45 1.40
C GLY A 94 24.35 -3.89 0.37
N LEU A 95 24.84 -3.08 -0.56
CA LEU A 95 24.03 -2.55 -1.65
C LEU A 95 23.54 -3.68 -2.57
N ALA A 96 24.38 -4.65 -2.87
CA ALA A 96 23.98 -5.79 -3.72
C ALA A 96 22.88 -6.62 -3.06
N VAL A 97 22.93 -6.86 -1.76
CA VAL A 97 21.88 -7.59 -1.02
C VAL A 97 20.54 -6.87 -1.12
N VAL A 98 20.52 -5.55 -0.91
CA VAL A 98 19.29 -4.75 -0.98
C VAL A 98 18.72 -4.74 -2.40
N ILE A 99 19.56 -4.56 -3.42
CA ILE A 99 19.12 -4.59 -4.82
C ILE A 99 18.60 -5.96 -5.21
N GLN A 100 19.28 -7.05 -4.83
CA GLN A 100 18.83 -8.41 -5.10
C GLN A 100 17.47 -8.70 -4.46
N SER A 101 17.27 -8.30 -3.22
CA SER A 101 16.00 -8.46 -2.53
C SER A 101 14.88 -7.68 -3.25
N MET A 102 15.11 -6.42 -3.58
CA MET A 102 14.15 -5.62 -4.34
C MET A 102 13.78 -6.28 -5.67
N LEU A 103 14.78 -6.73 -6.45
CA LEU A 103 14.54 -7.38 -7.74
C LEU A 103 13.82 -8.71 -7.60
N ALA A 104 14.13 -9.52 -6.56
CA ALA A 104 13.44 -10.77 -6.29
C ALA A 104 11.94 -10.56 -6.02
N TYR A 105 11.58 -9.54 -5.24
CA TYR A 105 10.18 -9.19 -4.98
C TYR A 105 9.46 -8.68 -6.23
N LEU A 106 10.11 -7.84 -7.03
CA LEU A 106 9.55 -7.37 -8.31
C LEU A 106 9.38 -8.51 -9.30
N PHE A 107 10.37 -9.41 -9.39
CA PHE A 107 10.26 -10.61 -10.24
C PHE A 107 9.12 -11.52 -9.77
N GLY A 108 8.98 -11.75 -8.47
CA GLY A 108 7.88 -12.49 -7.87
C GLY A 108 6.52 -11.86 -8.22
N LEU A 109 6.39 -10.52 -8.16
CA LEU A 109 5.17 -9.82 -8.53
C LEU A 109 4.78 -10.08 -10.00
N LEU A 110 5.77 -10.17 -10.89
CA LEU A 110 5.50 -10.36 -12.32
C LEU A 110 5.24 -11.82 -12.69
N THR A 111 5.87 -12.77 -12.00
CA THR A 111 5.89 -14.19 -12.41
C THR A 111 4.97 -15.08 -11.59
N MET A 112 4.64 -14.71 -10.35
CA MET A 112 3.84 -15.56 -9.45
C MET A 112 2.37 -15.11 -9.44
N PRO A 113 1.42 -15.97 -9.91
CA PRO A 113 0.00 -15.63 -9.98
C PRO A 113 -0.62 -15.10 -8.69
N PRO A 114 -0.27 -15.61 -7.48
CA PRO A 114 -0.79 -15.06 -6.22
C PRO A 114 -0.48 -13.57 -6.02
N PHE A 115 0.64 -13.08 -6.57
CA PHE A 115 0.99 -11.66 -6.47
C PHE A 115 0.13 -10.78 -7.38
N TRP A 116 -0.49 -11.31 -8.42
CA TRP A 116 -1.41 -10.55 -9.28
C TRP A 116 -2.66 -10.09 -8.51
N ALA A 117 -3.06 -10.85 -7.48
CA ALA A 117 -4.12 -10.42 -6.59
C ALA A 117 -3.81 -9.07 -5.91
N PHE A 118 -2.53 -8.72 -5.73
CA PHE A 118 -2.14 -7.43 -5.18
C PHE A 118 -2.58 -6.24 -6.04
N PHE A 119 -2.59 -6.39 -7.37
CA PHE A 119 -3.08 -5.33 -8.25
C PHE A 119 -4.58 -5.08 -8.04
N LEU A 120 -5.38 -6.14 -7.94
CA LEU A 120 -6.83 -6.04 -7.71
C LEU A 120 -7.13 -5.48 -6.32
N LEU A 121 -6.43 -5.96 -5.30
CA LEU A 121 -6.55 -5.48 -3.94
C LEU A 121 -6.12 -4.01 -3.82
N SER A 122 -5.03 -3.62 -4.50
CA SER A 122 -4.56 -2.24 -4.56
C SER A 122 -5.60 -1.33 -5.21
N PHE A 123 -6.20 -1.76 -6.32
CA PHE A 123 -7.29 -1.02 -6.96
C PHE A 123 -8.49 -0.85 -6.01
N GLY A 124 -8.92 -1.93 -5.34
CA GLY A 124 -9.98 -1.88 -4.33
C GLY A 124 -9.66 -0.92 -3.18
N ASN A 125 -8.41 -0.93 -2.70
CA ASN A 125 -7.93 -0.03 -1.67
C ASN A 125 -7.97 1.44 -2.12
N HIS A 126 -7.49 1.76 -3.32
CA HIS A 126 -7.56 3.12 -3.87
C HIS A 126 -9.00 3.56 -4.12
N ALA A 127 -9.88 2.65 -4.58
CA ALA A 127 -11.30 2.94 -4.77
C ALA A 127 -11.99 3.24 -3.42
N LEU A 128 -11.69 2.47 -2.38
CA LEU A 128 -12.19 2.68 -1.02
C LEU A 128 -11.71 4.02 -0.45
N LEU A 129 -10.42 4.32 -0.57
CA LEU A 129 -9.84 5.60 -0.12
C LEU A 129 -10.49 6.79 -0.84
N ARG A 130 -10.69 6.67 -2.16
CA ARG A 130 -11.41 7.66 -2.95
C ARG A 130 -12.84 7.88 -2.43
N PHE A 131 -13.58 6.79 -2.20
CA PHE A 131 -14.94 6.83 -1.68
C PHE A 131 -15.01 7.53 -0.32
N LEU A 132 -14.18 7.11 0.62
CA LEU A 132 -14.16 7.65 1.98
C LEU A 132 -13.78 9.13 2.03
N ILE A 133 -12.93 9.60 1.12
CA ILE A 133 -12.45 10.99 1.12
C ILE A 133 -13.41 11.93 0.39
N TYR A 134 -14.00 11.48 -0.71
CA TYR A 134 -14.73 12.38 -1.62
C TYR A 134 -16.23 12.17 -1.65
N GLN A 135 -16.77 11.02 -1.22
CA GLN A 135 -18.20 10.72 -1.30
C GLN A 135 -18.90 10.70 0.06
N ALA A 136 -18.25 10.22 1.12
CA ALA A 136 -18.85 10.14 2.44
C ALA A 136 -19.33 11.48 3.03
N PRO A 137 -18.64 12.63 2.83
CA PRO A 137 -19.10 13.91 3.36
C PRO A 137 -20.38 14.45 2.73
N LYS A 138 -20.68 14.11 1.47
CA LYS A 138 -21.85 14.63 0.75
C LYS A 138 -23.20 14.07 1.23
N VAL A 139 -23.19 12.89 1.84
CA VAL A 139 -24.40 12.25 2.38
C VAL A 139 -24.87 12.95 3.64
N SER A 140 -23.95 13.45 4.47
CA SER A 140 -24.28 14.15 5.72
C SER A 140 -24.86 15.55 5.50
N GLU A 141 -24.49 16.22 4.41
CA GLU A 141 -24.95 17.59 4.10
C GLU A 141 -26.41 17.61 3.60
N LYS A 142 -26.81 16.56 2.87
CA LYS A 142 -28.19 16.43 2.36
C LYS A 142 -29.22 16.15 3.46
N SER A 143 -28.81 15.52 4.56
CA SER A 143 -29.72 15.21 5.68
C SER A 143 -30.08 16.44 6.53
N ASN A 144 -29.25 17.49 6.49
CA ASN A 144 -29.48 18.70 7.30
C ASN A 144 -30.31 19.78 6.57
N HIS A 145 -30.73 19.55 5.33
CA HIS A 145 -31.58 20.45 4.54
C HIS A 145 -32.98 19.87 4.27
N ALA A 146 -33.49 19.04 5.19
CA ALA A 146 -34.93 18.77 5.18
C ALA A 146 -35.65 20.07 5.54
N PRO A 147 -36.57 20.58 4.69
CA PRO A 147 -37.34 21.79 5.01
C PRO A 147 -38.10 21.55 6.30
N ALA A 148 -38.00 22.49 7.22
CA ALA A 148 -38.91 22.55 8.36
C ALA A 148 -40.33 22.58 7.78
N VAL A 149 -41.14 21.61 8.11
CA VAL A 149 -42.57 21.62 7.82
C VAL A 149 -43.13 22.61 8.83
N ASP A 150 -43.48 23.83 8.32
CA ASP A 150 -44.25 24.81 9.11
C ASP A 150 -45.64 24.25 9.29
N ASP A 151 -46.01 23.95 10.54
CA ASP A 151 -47.37 23.66 11.00
C ASP A 151 -48.11 24.97 11.27
#